data_5082dfbd17953671552dad6ddd22e0c6
#
_entry.id   5082dfbd17953671552dad6ddd22e0c6
#
_cell.length_a   1.000
_cell.length_b   1.000
_cell.length_c   1.000
_cell.angle_alpha   90.00
_cell.angle_beta   90.00
_cell.angle_gamma   90.00
#
_symmetry.space_group_name_H-M   'P 1'
#
loop_
_entity.id
_entity.type
_entity.pdbx_description
1 polymer ?
#
loop_
_entity_poly.entity_id
_entity_poly.type
_entity_poly.pdbx_seq_one_letter_code
_entity_poly.pdbx_strand_id
1 'polypeptide(L)' 'MLRPDPAQRARLEEIIANLHDRLVEARDRGWIGEVEGIEVSIAAAQDKLARMKHIVTLGIPTIRG' A
#
# COMPACT_ATOMS: atom_id res chain seq x y z
N MET A 1 -0.03 -4.17 -23.68
CA MET A 1 0.31 -4.70 -22.93
C MET A 1 0.37 -4.24 -21.67
N LEU A 2 -0.13 -4.74 -20.84
CA LEU A 2 -0.14 -4.29 -19.68
C LEU A 2 0.65 -4.98 -18.79
N ARG A 3 1.75 -4.67 -18.47
CA ARG A 3 2.46 -5.29 -17.53
C ARG A 3 2.74 -4.39 -16.46
N PRO A 4 2.76 -4.75 -15.23
CA PRO A 4 3.03 -3.91 -14.12
C PRO A 4 4.41 -3.36 -14.29
N ASP A 5 4.53 -2.11 -14.17
CA ASP A 5 5.78 -1.46 -14.33
C ASP A 5 6.56 -1.58 -13.03
N PRO A 6 7.74 -2.14 -13.04
CA PRO A 6 8.53 -2.25 -11.82
C PRO A 6 8.78 -0.89 -11.17
N ALA A 7 8.89 0.14 -11.96
CA ALA A 7 9.08 1.46 -11.41
C ALA A 7 7.87 1.91 -10.60
N GLN A 8 6.70 1.58 -11.05
CA GLN A 8 5.51 1.94 -10.33
C GLN A 8 5.41 1.21 -9.03
N ARG A 9 5.80 -0.05 -9.03
CA ARG A 9 5.75 -0.82 -7.83
C ARG A 9 6.73 -0.27 -6.81
N ALA A 10 7.94 0.03 -7.24
CA ALA A 10 8.93 0.57 -6.35
C ALA A 10 8.46 1.89 -5.78
N ARG A 11 7.83 2.69 -6.61
CA ARG A 11 7.33 3.96 -6.16
C ARG A 11 6.25 3.79 -5.12
N LEU A 12 5.38 2.83 -5.33
CA LEU A 12 4.32 2.59 -4.38
C LEU A 12 4.88 2.13 -3.06
N GLU A 13 5.88 1.28 -3.09
CA GLU A 13 6.51 0.82 -1.88
C GLU A 13 7.16 1.97 -1.14
N GLU A 14 7.75 2.89 -1.88
CA GLU A 14 8.37 4.03 -1.28
C GLU A 14 7.33 4.95 -0.63
N ILE A 15 6.21 5.12 -1.29
CA ILE A 15 5.13 5.92 -0.75
C ILE A 15 4.62 5.31 0.55
N ILE A 16 4.48 4.00 0.56
CA ILE A 16 4.01 3.33 1.76
C ILE A 16 5.00 3.52 2.91
N ALA A 17 6.28 3.41 2.61
CA ALA A 17 7.28 3.61 3.64
C ALA A 17 7.23 5.02 4.19
N ASN A 18 7.05 6.00 3.32
CA ASN A 18 6.95 7.37 3.77
C ASN A 18 5.71 7.60 4.61
N LEU A 19 4.62 6.94 4.23
CA LEU A 19 3.39 7.08 5.00
C LEU A 19 3.54 6.47 6.38
N HIS A 20 4.27 5.38 6.47
CA HIS A 20 4.51 4.77 7.77
C HIS A 20 5.32 5.69 8.67
N ASP A 21 6.32 6.33 8.11
CA ASP A 21 7.11 7.27 8.86
C ASP A 21 6.25 8.40 9.37
N ARG A 22 5.39 8.89 8.50
CA ARG A 22 4.52 9.96 8.88
C ARG A 22 3.55 9.53 9.93
N LEU A 23 3.10 8.30 9.86
CA LEU A 23 2.16 7.77 10.82
C LEU A 23 2.79 7.73 12.20
N VAL A 24 4.03 7.29 12.29
CA VAL A 24 4.72 7.23 13.55
C VAL A 24 4.84 8.62 14.15
N GLU A 25 5.18 9.57 13.32
CA GLU A 25 5.32 10.93 13.80
C GLU A 25 3.99 11.50 14.25
N ALA A 26 2.94 11.25 13.48
CA ALA A 26 1.63 11.76 13.84
C ALA A 26 1.14 11.17 15.15
N ARG A 27 1.42 9.90 15.37
CA ARG A 27 1.04 9.27 16.60
C ARG A 27 1.80 9.86 17.76
N ASP A 28 3.07 10.08 17.56
CA ASP A 28 3.92 10.63 18.60
C ASP A 28 3.44 12.02 18.99
N ARG A 29 2.95 12.77 18.04
CA ARG A 29 2.50 14.11 18.31
C ARG A 29 1.02 14.19 18.68
N GLY A 30 0.34 13.10 18.60
CA GLY A 30 -1.07 13.08 18.96
C GLY A 30 -2.01 13.66 17.93
N TRP A 31 -1.58 13.68 16.68
CA TRP A 31 -2.41 14.22 15.62
C TRP A 31 -3.38 13.14 15.16
N ILE A 32 -4.42 12.94 15.93
CA ILE A 32 -5.36 11.85 15.66
C ILE A 32 -6.00 11.93 14.28
N GLY A 33 -6.38 13.10 13.86
CA GLY A 33 -6.98 13.24 12.55
C GLY A 33 -6.01 12.82 11.45
N GLU A 34 -4.74 13.19 11.62
CA GLU A 34 -3.73 12.83 10.64
C GLU A 34 -3.50 11.33 10.65
N VAL A 35 -3.50 10.74 11.83
CA VAL A 35 -3.28 9.31 11.95
C VAL A 35 -4.32 8.56 11.14
N GLU A 36 -5.57 8.94 11.27
CA GLU A 36 -6.62 8.26 10.55
C GLU A 36 -6.46 8.41 9.04
N GLY A 37 -6.15 9.62 8.61
CA GLY A 37 -5.97 9.85 7.19
C GLY A 37 -4.81 9.06 6.62
N ILE A 38 -3.71 9.01 7.37
CA ILE A 38 -2.55 8.29 6.91
C ILE A 38 -2.83 6.79 6.88
N GLU A 39 -3.55 6.27 7.86
CA GLU A 39 -3.87 4.86 7.87
C GLU A 39 -4.72 4.48 6.67
N VAL A 40 -5.66 5.32 6.32
CA VAL A 40 -6.49 5.05 5.16
C VAL A 40 -5.62 5.08 3.90
N SER A 41 -4.71 6.03 3.82
CA SER A 41 -3.84 6.12 2.67
C SER A 41 -2.93 4.89 2.55
N ILE A 42 -2.42 4.42 3.67
CA ILE A 42 -1.57 3.24 3.66
C ILE A 42 -2.38 2.04 3.20
N ALA A 43 -3.59 1.89 3.70
CA ALA A 43 -4.42 0.76 3.32
C ALA A 43 -4.70 0.80 1.83
N ALA A 44 -4.99 1.95 1.30
CA ALA A 44 -5.28 2.07 -0.12
C ALA A 44 -4.04 1.74 -0.96
N ALA A 45 -2.89 2.22 -0.52
CA ALA A 45 -1.66 1.96 -1.26
C ALA A 45 -1.29 0.49 -1.19
N GLN A 46 -1.48 -0.13 -0.05
CA GLN A 46 -1.18 -1.54 0.08
C GLN A 46 -2.14 -2.38 -0.75
N ASP A 47 -3.38 -1.98 -0.83
CA ASP A 47 -4.34 -2.68 -1.63
C ASP A 47 -3.93 -2.61 -3.10
N LYS A 48 -3.48 -1.45 -3.53
CA LYS A 48 -3.06 -1.30 -4.89
C LYS A 48 -1.84 -2.16 -5.17
N LEU A 49 -0.91 -2.20 -4.23
CA LEU A 49 0.28 -3.00 -4.41
C LEU A 49 -0.08 -4.48 -4.46
N ALA A 50 -1.00 -4.90 -3.63
CA ALA A 50 -1.44 -6.28 -3.62
C ALA A 50 -2.07 -6.66 -4.95
N ARG A 51 -2.82 -5.75 -5.53
CA ARG A 51 -3.42 -6.03 -6.80
C ARG A 51 -2.38 -6.20 -7.89
N MET A 52 -1.34 -5.42 -7.81
CA MET A 52 -0.28 -5.55 -8.78
C MET A 52 0.36 -6.92 -8.69
N LYS A 53 0.55 -7.41 -7.48
CA LYS A 53 1.13 -8.71 -7.31
C LYS A 53 0.17 -9.78 -7.75
N HIS A 54 -1.09 -9.57 -7.50
CA HIS A 54 -2.06 -10.56 -7.85
C HIS A 54 -2.16 -10.78 -9.33
N ILE A 55 -1.96 -9.78 -10.09
CA ILE A 55 -2.02 -9.91 -11.52
C ILE A 55 -1.15 -11.02 -11.98
N VAL A 56 -0.08 -11.20 -11.32
CA VAL A 56 0.84 -12.22 -11.73
C VAL A 56 0.36 -13.59 -11.44
N THR A 57 -0.34 -13.77 -10.38
CA THR A 57 -0.73 -15.07 -10.07
C THR A 57 -2.04 -15.41 -10.54
N LEU A 58 -2.51 -14.79 -11.43
CA LEU A 58 -3.79 -15.01 -11.85
C LEU A 58 -4.03 -16.41 -12.02
N GLY A 59 -4.98 -16.83 -11.99
CA GLY A 59 -5.22 -18.19 -12.22
C GLY A 59 -5.36 -19.00 -11.03
N ILE A 60 -4.91 -18.62 -10.01
CA ILE A 60 -4.94 -19.38 -8.92
C ILE A 60 -5.99 -19.09 -8.08
N PRO A 61 -6.82 -19.73 -8.03
CA PRO A 61 -7.92 -19.46 -7.27
C PRO A 61 -7.67 -19.77 -5.92
N THR A 62 -7.58 -20.00 -5.45
CA THR A 62 -7.51 -20.16 -4.36
C THR A 62 -8.15 -20.41 -3.50
N ILE A 63 -8.50 -20.58 -3.14
CA ILE A 63 -8.99 -20.67 -2.45
C ILE A 63 -9.30 -21.03 -1.66
N ARG A 64 -9.40 -21.15 -1.17
CA ARG A 64 -9.62 -21.42 -0.45
C ARG A 64 -10.12 -21.50 -0.07
N GLY A 65 -10.27 -21.53 -0.04
CA GLY A 65 -10.61 -21.51 0.32
C GLY A 65 -11.03 -21.83 0.65
#